data_054822e5d9fff4955920aac744bcb25f
#
_entry.id   054822e5d9fff4955920aac744bcb25f
#
_cell.length_a   1.000
_cell.length_b   1.000
_cell.length_c   1.000
_cell.angle_alpha   90.00
_cell.angle_beta   90.00
_cell.angle_gamma   90.00
#
_symmetry.space_group_name_H-M   'P 1'
#
loop_
_entity.id
_entity.type
_entity.pdbx_description
1 polymer ?
#
loop_
_entity_poly.entity_id
_entity_poly.type
_entity_poly.pdbx_seq_one_letter_code
_entity_poly.pdbx_strand_id
1 'polypeptide(L)'
;TVTTILPDAASQEIIAGRLPILNTDKLFLKRGEKIHFIDKAINMEQKTVKEFRHVGGSTPGLFEGTRWSSGRGRTVEHTELVQHRGILYITNQRIVFQATEWGFDKTYRYLTAITPYSNACEMQFGNKSYCMVVADGSVVNQVLQLIKQRRQIP
;
A
#
# COMPACT_ATOMS: atom_id res chain seq x y z
N THR A 1 7.88 -12.06 -6.19
CA THR A 1 8.44 -11.14 -7.17
C THR A 1 7.34 -10.55 -8.03
N VAL A 2 7.38 -9.26 -8.25
CA VAL A 2 6.40 -8.57 -9.06
C VAL A 2 6.93 -8.40 -10.49
N THR A 3 6.13 -8.87 -11.45
CA THR A 3 6.47 -8.72 -12.86
C THR A 3 5.95 -7.39 -13.35
N THR A 4 6.80 -6.62 -14.04
CA THR A 4 6.40 -5.30 -14.50
C THR A 4 5.48 -5.38 -15.71
N ILE A 5 4.51 -4.45 -15.76
CA ILE A 5 3.72 -4.18 -16.97
C ILE A 5 3.98 -2.77 -17.49
N LEU A 6 4.84 -2.02 -16.80
CA LEU A 6 5.21 -0.69 -17.26
C LEU A 6 5.99 -0.83 -18.56
N PRO A 7 5.60 -0.09 -19.62
CA PRO A 7 6.35 -0.15 -20.87
C PRO A 7 7.81 0.25 -20.69
N ASP A 8 8.70 -0.43 -21.37
CA ASP A 8 10.12 -0.15 -21.26
C ASP A 8 10.44 1.28 -21.63
N ALA A 9 9.77 1.80 -22.66
CA ALA A 9 9.96 3.19 -23.07
C ALA A 9 9.60 4.17 -21.95
N ALA A 10 8.54 3.88 -21.19
CA ALA A 10 8.14 4.72 -20.05
C ALA A 10 9.18 4.64 -18.95
N SER A 11 9.69 3.45 -18.67
CA SER A 11 10.72 3.27 -17.65
C SER A 11 11.99 4.04 -18.02
N GLN A 12 12.39 4.01 -19.28
CA GLN A 12 13.57 4.74 -19.76
C GLN A 12 13.37 6.26 -19.62
N GLU A 13 12.16 6.74 -19.92
CA GLU A 13 11.85 8.16 -19.76
C GLU A 13 12.02 8.60 -18.30
N ILE A 14 11.49 7.80 -17.38
CA ILE A 14 11.56 8.11 -15.97
C ILE A 14 13.02 8.13 -15.50
N ILE A 15 13.79 7.15 -15.90
CA ILE A 15 15.21 7.07 -15.52
C ILE A 15 15.97 8.28 -16.06
N ALA A 16 15.58 8.76 -17.24
CA ALA A 16 16.20 9.94 -17.85
C ALA A 16 15.74 11.26 -17.24
N GLY A 17 14.81 11.23 -16.28
CA GLY A 17 14.34 12.42 -15.60
C GLY A 17 13.11 13.06 -16.24
N ARG A 18 12.41 12.33 -17.08
CA ARG A 18 11.20 12.82 -17.72
C ARG A 18 9.99 12.02 -17.25
N LEU A 19 8.83 12.66 -17.22
CA LEU A 19 7.59 12.01 -16.85
C LEU A 19 6.82 11.63 -18.10
N PRO A 20 6.65 10.32 -18.36
CA PRO A 20 5.83 9.89 -19.49
C PRO A 20 4.36 10.17 -19.20
N ILE A 21 3.54 10.17 -20.24
CA ILE A 21 2.10 10.28 -20.09
C ILE A 21 1.52 8.96 -20.57
N LEU A 22 0.81 8.29 -19.65
CA LEU A 22 0.25 6.98 -19.91
C LEU A 22 -1.27 7.07 -19.94
N ASN A 23 -1.89 6.15 -20.64
CA ASN A 23 -3.34 6.13 -20.78
C ASN A 23 -3.91 4.81 -20.28
N THR A 24 -5.07 4.88 -19.66
CA THR A 24 -5.83 3.70 -19.25
C THR A 24 -7.30 4.05 -19.22
N ASP A 25 -8.14 3.04 -19.43
CA ASP A 25 -9.59 3.20 -19.28
C ASP A 25 -10.05 2.71 -17.90
N LYS A 26 -9.12 2.33 -17.04
CA LYS A 26 -9.45 1.74 -15.74
C LYS A 26 -9.42 2.73 -14.59
N LEU A 27 -9.05 3.97 -14.86
CA LEU A 27 -9.01 5.01 -13.85
C LEU A 27 -9.73 6.24 -14.37
N PHE A 28 -10.68 6.75 -13.59
CA PHE A 28 -11.36 7.99 -13.93
C PHE A 28 -10.48 9.16 -13.57
N LEU A 29 -10.02 9.88 -14.58
CA LEU A 29 -9.13 11.01 -14.37
C LEU A 29 -9.91 12.27 -14.05
N LYS A 30 -9.36 13.06 -13.15
CA LYS A 30 -9.88 14.37 -12.85
C LYS A 30 -9.41 15.37 -13.90
N ARG A 31 -9.97 16.57 -13.86
CA ARG A 31 -9.61 17.61 -14.81
C ARG A 31 -8.12 17.93 -14.70
N GLY A 32 -7.43 17.88 -15.83
CA GLY A 32 -6.00 18.16 -15.89
C GLY A 32 -5.11 17.07 -15.33
N GLU A 33 -5.69 15.93 -14.99
CA GLU A 33 -4.92 14.84 -14.43
C GLU A 33 -4.25 14.01 -15.52
N LYS A 34 -2.97 13.70 -15.31
CA LYS A 34 -2.18 12.88 -16.23
C LYS A 34 -1.50 11.78 -15.46
N ILE A 35 -1.50 10.58 -16.02
CA ILE A 35 -0.89 9.42 -15.39
C ILE A 35 0.55 9.32 -15.86
N HIS A 36 1.46 9.18 -14.90
CA HIS A 36 2.89 9.08 -15.19
C HIS A 36 3.46 7.70 -14.88
N PHE A 37 2.70 6.85 -14.19
CA PHE A 37 3.16 5.53 -13.83
C PHE A 37 1.96 4.60 -13.64
N ILE A 38 2.04 3.41 -14.25
CA ILE A 38 1.06 2.34 -14.07
C ILE A 38 1.85 1.04 -14.00
N ASP A 39 1.74 0.32 -12.90
CA ASP A 39 2.40 -0.98 -12.82
C ASP A 39 1.73 -1.84 -11.76
N LYS A 40 2.03 -3.12 -11.82
CA LYS A 40 1.58 -4.04 -10.80
C LYS A 40 2.28 -3.75 -9.49
N ALA A 41 1.56 -3.92 -8.41
CA ALA A 41 2.11 -3.73 -7.08
C ALA A 41 1.38 -4.63 -6.09
N ILE A 42 2.04 -4.89 -4.98
CA ILE A 42 1.45 -5.63 -3.86
C ILE A 42 1.57 -4.72 -2.65
N ASN A 43 0.43 -4.38 -2.06
CA ASN A 43 0.48 -3.64 -0.81
C ASN A 43 0.59 -4.64 0.33
N MET A 44 1.63 -4.48 1.14
CA MET A 44 1.87 -5.32 2.30
C MET A 44 1.31 -4.61 3.52
N GLU A 45 0.27 -5.15 4.07
CA GLU A 45 -0.39 -4.55 5.23
C GLU A 45 -0.17 -5.41 6.46
N GLN A 46 0.29 -4.80 7.55
CA GLN A 46 0.33 -5.46 8.84
C GLN A 46 -1.00 -5.27 9.53
N LYS A 47 -1.59 -6.37 9.91
CA LYS A 47 -2.90 -6.35 10.53
C LYS A 47 -2.82 -7.05 11.87
N THR A 48 -3.31 -6.38 12.91
CA THR A 48 -3.40 -6.97 14.23
C THR A 48 -4.70 -7.75 14.32
N VAL A 49 -4.58 -9.03 14.60
CA VAL A 49 -5.72 -9.91 14.74
C VAL A 49 -5.87 -10.28 16.20
N LYS A 50 -7.06 -10.15 16.72
CA LYS A 50 -7.36 -10.51 18.11
C LYS A 50 -8.14 -11.81 18.12
N GLU A 51 -7.62 -12.76 18.84
CA GLU A 51 -8.28 -14.03 19.01
C GLU A 51 -8.62 -14.22 20.50
N PHE A 52 -9.81 -14.67 20.74
CA PHE A 52 -10.21 -14.99 22.09
C PHE A 52 -9.99 -16.46 22.31
N ARG A 53 -9.13 -16.80 23.24
CA ARG A 53 -8.79 -18.18 23.56
C ARG A 53 -9.12 -18.49 24.99
N HIS A 54 -9.76 -19.61 25.19
CA HIS A 54 -9.97 -20.11 26.51
C HIS A 54 -8.72 -20.80 26.99
N VAL A 55 -8.28 -20.40 28.16
CA VAL A 55 -7.13 -21.04 28.77
C VAL A 55 -7.64 -22.24 29.56
N GLY A 56 -7.07 -23.36 29.27
CA GLY A 56 -7.47 -24.56 29.97
C GLY A 56 -8.74 -25.10 29.43
N GLY A 57 -9.18 -24.84 28.61
CA GLY A 57 -10.19 -25.48 28.15
C GLY A 57 -11.23 -25.89 28.88
N SER A 58 -11.56 -25.86 29.08
CA SER A 58 -12.40 -26.13 29.51
C SER A 58 -13.00 -26.96 29.98
N THR A 59 -13.13 -27.08 30.48
CA THR A 59 -13.62 -27.82 31.10
C THR A 59 -14.63 -27.69 31.49
N PRO A 60 -15.24 -27.96 31.33
CA PRO A 60 -16.22 -27.70 31.63
C PRO A 60 -16.69 -27.98 32.68
N GLY A 61 -17.09 -27.90 33.01
CA GLY A 61 -17.50 -28.03 33.74
C GLY A 61 -17.36 -27.86 34.68
N LEU A 62 -17.20 -27.92 35.03
CA LEU A 62 -16.93 -27.74 35.79
C LEU A 62 -17.12 -26.96 36.41
N PHE A 63 -17.34 -26.68 36.65
CA PHE A 63 -17.35 -25.96 37.29
C PHE A 63 -17.68 -25.16 37.30
N GLU A 64 -18.06 -25.03 37.15
CA GLU A 64 -18.15 -24.32 37.15
C GLU A 64 -18.26 -23.53 37.38
N GLY A 65 -18.47 -23.16 37.66
CA GLY A 65 -18.55 -22.38 37.76
C GLY A 65 -17.88 -21.57 38.23
N THR A 66 -17.37 -21.76 38.61
CA THR A 66 -16.60 -21.04 38.93
C THR A 66 -15.76 -20.70 38.29
N ARG A 67 -15.57 -20.98 38.03
CA ARG A 67 -14.74 -20.68 37.48
C ARG A 67 -14.70 -20.01 36.73
N TRP A 68 -15.05 -19.67 36.58
CA TRP A 68 -14.90 -19.16 35.83
C TRP A 68 -14.72 -18.27 35.66
N SER A 69 -14.89 -18.11 35.78
CA SER A 69 -14.72 -17.37 35.66
C SER A 69 -14.03 -16.84 35.24
N SER A 70 -13.74 -16.44 35.40
CA SER A 70 -12.89 -15.89 35.06
C SER A 70 -12.38 -16.21 33.95
N GLY A 71 -12.90 -16.74 33.55
CA GLY A 71 -12.58 -17.06 32.50
C GLY A 71 -11.83 -16.77 31.81
N ARG A 72 -11.84 -17.20 31.90
CA ARG A 72 -11.07 -16.94 31.54
C ARG A 72 -10.70 -17.22 30.31
N GLY A 73 -11.14 -16.77 29.50
CA GLY A 73 -10.54 -16.66 28.23
C GLY A 73 -9.64 -15.48 28.21
N ARG A 74 -8.77 -15.40 27.32
CA ARG A 74 -8.00 -14.20 27.17
C ARG A 74 -7.84 -13.87 25.71
N THR A 75 -7.73 -12.59 25.45
CA THR A 75 -7.52 -12.10 24.11
C THR A 75 -6.05 -12.21 23.77
N VAL A 76 -5.78 -12.88 22.68
CA VAL A 76 -4.42 -13.02 22.15
C VAL A 76 -4.34 -12.18 20.88
N GLU A 77 -3.35 -11.33 20.84
CA GLU A 77 -3.12 -10.52 19.65
C GLU A 77 -1.92 -11.04 18.90
N HIS A 78 -2.02 -11.08 17.60
CA HIS A 78 -0.89 -11.39 16.77
C HIS A 78 -0.97 -10.54 15.49
N THR A 79 0.17 -10.39 14.84
CA THR A 79 0.27 -9.59 13.64
C THR A 79 0.33 -10.50 12.42
N GLU A 80 -0.49 -10.22 11.44
CA GLU A 80 -0.47 -10.92 10.17
C GLU A 80 -0.10 -9.97 9.07
N LEU A 81 0.64 -10.48 8.08
CA LEU A 81 0.92 -9.74 6.86
C LEU A 81 -0.13 -10.12 5.82
N VAL A 82 -0.86 -9.14 5.37
CA VAL A 82 -1.87 -9.32 4.33
C VAL A 82 -1.36 -8.68 3.06
N GLN A 83 -1.42 -9.43 1.96
CA GLN A 83 -0.98 -8.97 0.65
C GLN A 83 -2.19 -8.59 -0.18
N HIS A 84 -2.20 -7.36 -0.66
CA HIS A 84 -3.22 -6.90 -1.60
C HIS A 84 -2.56 -6.70 -2.95
N ARG A 85 -2.91 -7.55 -3.91
CA ARG A 85 -2.35 -7.49 -5.26
C ARG A 85 -3.22 -6.61 -6.13
N GLY A 86 -2.61 -5.66 -6.80
CA GLY A 86 -3.36 -4.73 -7.62
C GLY A 86 -2.48 -3.93 -8.54
N ILE A 87 -3.02 -2.79 -8.95
CA ILE A 87 -2.36 -1.88 -9.88
C ILE A 87 -2.13 -0.55 -9.18
N LEU A 88 -0.91 -0.05 -9.29
CA LEU A 88 -0.52 1.25 -8.73
C LEU A 88 -0.49 2.27 -9.86
N TYR A 89 -1.24 3.35 -9.67
CA TYR A 89 -1.29 4.48 -10.59
C TYR A 89 -0.70 5.70 -9.88
N ILE A 90 0.25 6.35 -10.52
CA ILE A 90 0.81 7.60 -10.00
C ILE A 90 0.52 8.68 -11.02
N THR A 91 -0.27 9.67 -10.61
CA THR A 91 -0.64 10.78 -11.50
C THR A 91 0.00 12.07 -11.00
N ASN A 92 -0.20 13.13 -11.75
CA ASN A 92 0.28 14.44 -11.32
C ASN A 92 -0.51 15.03 -10.15
N GLN A 93 -1.59 14.36 -9.73
CA GLN A 93 -2.47 14.89 -8.67
C GLN A 93 -2.57 13.95 -7.46
N ARG A 94 -2.38 12.65 -7.66
CA ARG A 94 -2.63 11.69 -6.58
C ARG A 94 -1.93 10.35 -6.84
N ILE A 95 -1.92 9.51 -5.82
CA ILE A 95 -1.48 8.12 -5.90
C ILE A 95 -2.70 7.26 -5.68
N VAL A 96 -2.95 6.33 -6.61
CA VAL A 96 -4.11 5.43 -6.53
C VAL A 96 -3.62 4.00 -6.57
N PHE A 97 -4.12 3.17 -5.69
CA PHE A 97 -3.89 1.73 -5.73
C PHE A 97 -5.23 1.03 -5.79
N GLN A 98 -5.40 0.16 -6.77
CA GLN A 98 -6.63 -0.60 -6.96
C GLN A 98 -6.36 -2.08 -6.88
N ALA A 99 -6.97 -2.75 -5.92
CA ALA A 99 -7.01 -4.19 -5.82
C ALA A 99 -8.46 -4.63 -5.78
N THR A 100 -8.71 -5.93 -5.76
CA THR A 100 -10.07 -6.46 -5.88
C THR A 100 -11.00 -5.95 -4.78
N GLU A 101 -10.54 -5.96 -3.54
CA GLU A 101 -11.41 -5.59 -2.41
C GLU A 101 -10.76 -4.54 -1.52
N TRP A 102 -9.71 -3.90 -2.00
CA TRP A 102 -8.96 -2.97 -1.18
C TRP A 102 -8.25 -1.98 -2.08
N GLY A 103 -8.11 -0.79 -1.61
CA GLY A 103 -7.38 0.21 -2.37
C GLY A 103 -7.30 1.52 -1.62
N PHE A 104 -6.58 2.46 -2.20
CA PHE A 104 -6.53 3.81 -1.64
C PHE A 104 -6.37 4.82 -2.76
N ASP A 105 -6.70 6.05 -2.43
CA ASP A 105 -6.65 7.19 -3.34
C ASP A 105 -6.23 8.38 -2.49
N LYS A 106 -4.97 8.80 -2.62
CA LYS A 106 -4.40 9.83 -1.76
C LYS A 106 -3.76 10.94 -2.57
N THR A 107 -4.13 12.16 -2.28
CA THR A 107 -3.50 13.33 -2.90
C THR A 107 -2.16 13.60 -2.23
N TYR A 108 -1.30 14.33 -2.93
CA TYR A 108 0.07 14.56 -2.48
C TYR A 108 0.19 15.45 -1.25
N ARG A 109 -0.85 16.22 -0.95
CA ARG A 109 -0.79 17.10 0.22
C ARG A 109 -0.60 16.31 1.53
N TYR A 110 -0.99 15.04 1.53
CA TYR A 110 -0.88 14.20 2.72
C TYR A 110 0.36 13.32 2.72
N LEU A 111 1.13 13.32 1.64
CA LEU A 111 2.33 12.50 1.54
C LEU A 111 3.47 13.18 2.30
N THR A 112 3.96 12.53 3.35
CA THR A 112 4.97 13.12 4.23
C THR A 112 6.35 12.50 4.07
N ALA A 113 6.44 11.26 3.58
CA ALA A 113 7.74 10.61 3.42
C ALA A 113 7.66 9.49 2.39
N ILE A 114 8.77 9.26 1.72
CA ILE A 114 8.94 8.17 0.76
C ILE A 114 10.24 7.47 1.09
N THR A 115 10.18 6.15 1.26
CA THR A 115 11.38 5.34 1.50
C THR A 115 11.49 4.29 0.41
N PRO A 116 12.42 4.44 -0.53
CA PRO A 116 12.57 3.48 -1.61
C PRO A 116 13.45 2.30 -1.21
N TYR A 117 13.11 1.14 -1.75
CA TYR A 117 13.91 -0.07 -1.68
C TYR A 117 14.05 -0.61 -3.10
N SER A 118 14.89 -1.59 -3.31
CA SER A 118 15.09 -2.12 -4.66
C SER A 118 13.81 -2.71 -5.24
N ASN A 119 13.01 -3.35 -4.40
CA ASN A 119 11.79 -4.04 -4.85
C ASN A 119 10.54 -3.52 -4.14
N ALA A 120 10.59 -2.34 -3.57
CA ALA A 120 9.47 -1.78 -2.84
C ALA A 120 9.63 -0.29 -2.67
N CYS A 121 8.53 0.35 -2.33
CA CYS A 121 8.54 1.76 -1.98
C CYS A 121 7.53 1.97 -0.86
N GLU A 122 7.99 2.49 0.25
CA GLU A 122 7.10 2.82 1.35
C GLU A 122 6.67 4.26 1.25
N MET A 123 5.38 4.50 1.32
CA MET A 123 4.81 5.84 1.24
C MET A 123 4.06 6.14 2.52
N GLN A 124 4.40 7.24 3.17
CA GLN A 124 3.77 7.65 4.42
C GLN A 124 2.84 8.83 4.17
N PHE A 125 1.58 8.65 4.55
CA PHE A 125 0.55 9.68 4.48
C PHE A 125 0.10 10.00 5.90
N GLY A 126 0.71 11.03 6.50
CA GLY A 126 0.43 11.34 7.89
C GLY A 126 0.91 10.23 8.81
N ASN A 127 0.00 9.63 9.55
CA ASN A 127 0.34 8.54 10.45
C ASN A 127 0.08 7.16 9.85
N LYS A 128 -0.19 7.09 8.53
CA LYS A 128 -0.45 5.85 7.84
C LYS A 128 0.66 5.58 6.83
N SER A 129 1.16 4.35 6.81
CA SER A 129 2.20 3.96 5.86
C SER A 129 1.71 2.82 4.99
N TYR A 130 2.09 2.87 3.71
CA TYR A 130 1.79 1.83 2.75
C TYR A 130 3.09 1.31 2.17
N CYS A 131 3.33 0.01 2.35
CA CYS A 131 4.51 -0.63 1.78
C CYS A 131 4.10 -1.29 0.46
N MET A 132 4.54 -0.72 -0.63
CA MET A 132 4.19 -1.18 -1.97
C MET A 132 5.34 -1.98 -2.54
N VAL A 133 5.16 -3.29 -2.70
CA VAL A 133 6.13 -4.14 -3.36
C VAL A 133 5.92 -3.98 -4.86
N VAL A 134 6.96 -3.59 -5.56
CA VAL A 134 6.91 -3.27 -6.98
C VAL A 134 8.09 -3.94 -7.69
N ALA A 135 8.08 -3.89 -9.02
CA ALA A 135 9.18 -4.45 -9.79
C ALA A 135 10.49 -3.69 -9.54
N ASP A 136 10.41 -2.37 -9.43
CA ASP A 136 11.59 -1.54 -9.20
C ASP A 136 11.20 -0.32 -8.36
N GLY A 137 11.59 -0.34 -7.10
CA GLY A 137 11.27 0.75 -6.18
C GLY A 137 11.96 2.06 -6.53
N SER A 138 13.12 1.99 -7.19
CA SER A 138 13.83 3.20 -7.57
C SER A 138 13.09 3.98 -8.66
N VAL A 139 12.42 3.27 -9.57
CA VAL A 139 11.61 3.91 -10.61
C VAL A 139 10.41 4.62 -9.97
N VAL A 140 9.73 3.97 -9.03
CA VAL A 140 8.61 4.58 -8.31
C VAL A 140 9.08 5.84 -7.59
N ASN A 141 10.19 5.75 -6.89
CA ASN A 141 10.75 6.90 -6.18
C ASN A 141 11.09 8.03 -7.15
N GLN A 142 11.68 7.71 -8.29
CA GLN A 142 12.04 8.72 -9.29
C GLN A 142 10.81 9.45 -9.81
N VAL A 143 9.74 8.72 -10.10
CA VAL A 143 8.49 9.32 -10.55
C VAL A 143 7.97 10.30 -9.49
N LEU A 144 7.96 9.88 -8.24
CA LEU A 144 7.44 10.70 -7.15
C LEU A 144 8.31 11.94 -6.93
N GLN A 145 9.63 11.79 -7.05
CA GLN A 145 10.53 12.93 -6.91
C GLN A 145 10.37 13.92 -8.06
N LEU A 146 10.18 13.44 -9.28
CA LEU A 146 9.95 14.31 -10.43
C LEU A 146 8.64 15.09 -10.28
N ILE A 147 7.60 14.43 -9.81
CA ILE A 147 6.32 15.10 -9.57
C ILE A 147 6.46 16.13 -8.46
N LYS A 148 7.17 15.79 -7.39
CA LYS A 148 7.41 16.70 -6.29
C LYS A 148 8.12 17.97 -6.76
N GLN A 149 9.13 17.82 -7.59
CA GLN A 149 9.87 18.96 -8.13
C GLN A 149 8.97 19.87 -8.94
N ARG A 150 8.10 19.31 -9.76
CA ARG A 150 7.17 20.09 -10.57
C ARG A 150 6.14 20.82 -9.73
N ARG A 151 5.68 20.19 -8.64
CA ARG A 151 4.69 20.80 -7.77
C ARG A 151 5.26 21.93 -6.93
N GLN A 152 6.56 21.93 -6.68
CA GLN A 152 7.22 22.98 -5.91
C GLN A 152 7.61 24.20 -6.76
N ILE A 153 7.50 24.08 -8.06
CA ILE A 153 7.80 25.19 -8.95
C ILE A 153 6.53 26.04 -9.09
N PRO A 154 6.59 27.32 -8.72
CA PRO A 154 5.42 28.19 -8.81
C PRO A 154 4.95 28.40 -10.23
#